data_09de57e27c91e5a7f03c18559f139e29
#
_entry.id   09de57e27c91e5a7f03c18559f139e29
#
_cell.length_a   1.000
_cell.length_b   1.000
_cell.length_c   1.000
_cell.angle_alpha   90.00
_cell.angle_beta   90.00
_cell.angle_gamma   90.00
#
_symmetry.space_group_name_H-M   'P 1'
#
loop_
_entity.id
_entity.type
_entity.pdbx_description
1 polymer ?
#
loop_
_entity_poly.entity_id
_entity_poly.type
_entity_poly.pdbx_seq_one_letter_code
_entity_poly.pdbx_strand_id
1 'polypeptide(L)'
;LAGRAIPVFIISGNHDSAERLAFGGRLLNSRGIYLSPVYDGSVTKIPLKDQYGTVWIHLLPFIRPSTVRHVFENEADLVTDVQTAAETVIRHMEIDLKDRNILVAHQFVTGASRCESEDVQVGGLDNIDAAVFTPFDYTALGHIHSPQNVGTDRVRYCGTPLKYSFSEVDQEKSIT
;
A
#
# COMPACT_ATOMS: atom_id res chain seq x y z
N LEU A 1 -1.43 17.16 -12.39
CA LEU A 1 -2.08 15.91 -12.79
C LEU A 1 -3.58 16.10 -12.92
N ALA A 2 -4.29 16.57 -11.90
CA ALA A 2 -5.75 16.79 -11.97
C ALA A 2 -6.20 17.66 -13.16
N GLY A 3 -5.47 18.72 -13.47
CA GLY A 3 -5.75 19.57 -14.66
C GLY A 3 -5.55 18.88 -16.02
N ARG A 4 -4.98 17.65 -16.01
CA ARG A 4 -4.80 16.82 -17.20
C ARG A 4 -5.74 15.63 -17.24
N ALA A 5 -6.73 15.57 -16.35
CA ALA A 5 -7.64 14.45 -16.16
C ALA A 5 -6.91 13.11 -15.88
N ILE A 6 -5.73 13.16 -15.25
CA ILE A 6 -4.99 11.98 -14.81
C ILE A 6 -5.42 11.67 -13.38
N PRO A 7 -6.02 10.51 -13.10
CA PRO A 7 -6.40 10.14 -11.75
C PRO A 7 -5.16 9.98 -10.86
N VAL A 8 -5.27 10.44 -9.62
CA VAL A 8 -4.19 10.36 -8.61
C VAL A 8 -4.71 9.59 -7.42
N PHE A 9 -3.97 8.59 -6.99
CA PHE A 9 -4.29 7.72 -5.85
C PHE A 9 -3.25 7.93 -4.77
N ILE A 10 -3.72 8.24 -3.55
CA ILE A 10 -2.85 8.56 -2.42
C ILE A 10 -3.30 7.75 -1.21
N ILE A 11 -2.35 7.10 -0.56
CA ILE A 11 -2.55 6.40 0.71
C ILE A 11 -1.65 7.01 1.79
N SER A 12 -2.00 6.82 3.06
CA SER A 12 -1.11 7.18 4.17
C SER A 12 -0.06 6.10 4.39
N GLY A 13 1.17 6.54 4.66
CA GLY A 13 2.27 5.72 5.14
C GLY A 13 2.37 5.71 6.67
N ASN A 14 3.42 5.05 7.20
CA ASN A 14 3.64 4.88 8.63
C ASN A 14 4.01 6.18 9.39
N HIS A 15 4.50 7.20 8.67
CA HIS A 15 4.84 8.52 9.20
C HIS A 15 3.70 9.55 9.07
N ASP A 16 2.63 9.20 8.33
CA ASP A 16 1.51 10.10 8.09
C ASP A 16 0.46 10.02 9.20
N SER A 17 -0.28 11.12 9.41
CA SER A 17 -1.58 11.06 10.08
C SER A 17 -2.65 10.71 9.05
N ALA A 18 -3.19 9.49 9.14
CA ALA A 18 -4.22 9.03 8.23
C ALA A 18 -5.47 9.93 8.26
N GLU A 19 -5.83 10.45 9.45
CA GLU A 19 -6.97 11.36 9.65
C GLU A 19 -6.76 12.69 8.93
N ARG A 20 -5.55 13.26 9.00
CA ARG A 20 -5.22 14.51 8.32
C ARG A 20 -5.18 14.34 6.81
N LEU A 21 -4.64 13.22 6.33
CA LEU A 21 -4.61 12.91 4.91
C LEU A 21 -6.02 12.71 4.36
N ALA A 22 -6.86 11.97 5.08
CA ALA A 22 -8.25 11.72 4.67
C ALA A 22 -9.13 12.97 4.68
N PHE A 23 -8.71 14.02 5.44
CA PHE A 23 -9.45 15.28 5.52
C PHE A 23 -9.52 15.93 4.13
N GLY A 24 -10.71 16.24 3.70
CA GLY A 24 -10.92 16.84 2.35
C GLY A 24 -11.00 15.84 1.19
N GLY A 25 -10.83 14.54 1.44
CA GLY A 25 -10.89 13.51 0.38
C GLY A 25 -12.15 13.60 -0.48
N ARG A 26 -13.31 13.88 0.13
CA ARG A 26 -14.57 14.04 -0.62
C ARG A 26 -14.54 15.18 -1.64
N LEU A 27 -13.85 16.28 -1.32
CA LEU A 27 -13.71 17.43 -2.25
C LEU A 27 -12.74 17.10 -3.38
N LEU A 28 -11.70 16.33 -3.10
CA LEU A 28 -10.66 15.98 -4.05
C LEU A 28 -11.12 14.87 -5.02
N ASN A 29 -11.97 13.95 -4.57
CA ASN A 29 -12.52 12.89 -5.43
C ASN A 29 -13.21 13.44 -6.70
N SER A 30 -13.93 14.55 -6.58
CA SER A 30 -14.57 15.20 -7.72
C SER A 30 -13.57 15.75 -8.75
N ARG A 31 -12.31 15.86 -8.40
CA ARG A 31 -11.18 16.29 -9.23
C ARG A 31 -10.28 15.16 -9.69
N GLY A 32 -10.70 13.90 -9.45
CA GLY A 32 -9.91 12.72 -9.81
C GLY A 32 -8.72 12.48 -8.89
N ILE A 33 -8.72 13.03 -7.66
CA ILE A 33 -7.72 12.77 -6.65
C ILE A 33 -8.38 11.94 -5.54
N TYR A 34 -7.96 10.70 -5.38
CA TYR A 34 -8.53 9.74 -4.46
C TYR A 34 -7.58 9.54 -3.28
N LEU A 35 -8.04 9.90 -2.09
CA LEU A 35 -7.31 9.68 -0.84
C LEU A 35 -7.89 8.46 -0.12
N SER A 36 -7.02 7.58 0.39
CA SER A 36 -7.51 6.51 1.27
C SER A 36 -8.10 7.11 2.55
N PRO A 37 -9.24 6.63 3.04
CA PRO A 37 -9.70 6.95 4.38
C PRO A 37 -8.79 6.33 5.44
N VAL A 38 -9.03 6.66 6.71
CA VAL A 38 -8.51 5.86 7.83
C VAL A 38 -9.05 4.43 7.70
N TYR A 39 -8.20 3.43 7.93
CA TYR A 39 -8.63 2.04 7.83
C TYR A 39 -9.67 1.72 8.92
N ASP A 40 -10.84 1.30 8.48
CA ASP A 40 -12.02 0.99 9.32
C ASP A 40 -12.54 -0.44 9.10
N GLY A 41 -11.77 -1.27 8.40
CA GLY A 41 -12.14 -2.64 8.01
C GLY A 41 -12.44 -2.77 6.53
N SER A 42 -12.59 -1.66 5.82
CA SER A 42 -12.80 -1.65 4.38
C SER A 42 -11.60 -1.06 3.64
N VAL A 43 -11.32 -1.58 2.44
CA VAL A 43 -10.32 -1.04 1.53
C VAL A 43 -11.05 -0.38 0.37
N THR A 44 -10.81 0.92 0.19
CA THR A 44 -11.43 1.67 -0.91
C THR A 44 -10.97 1.09 -2.24
N LYS A 45 -11.91 0.72 -3.11
CA LYS A 45 -11.62 0.29 -4.48
C LYS A 45 -12.25 1.23 -5.50
N ILE A 46 -11.48 1.58 -6.52
CA ILE A 46 -11.84 2.57 -7.54
C ILE A 46 -11.71 1.92 -8.91
N PRO A 47 -12.79 1.90 -9.74
CA PRO A 47 -12.72 1.34 -11.06
C PRO A 47 -12.09 2.32 -12.04
N LEU A 48 -11.13 1.85 -12.81
CA LEU A 48 -10.68 2.44 -14.06
C LEU A 48 -11.13 1.56 -15.22
N LYS A 49 -11.33 2.15 -16.38
CA LYS A 49 -11.70 1.40 -17.59
C LYS A 49 -10.76 1.73 -18.73
N ASP A 50 -10.37 0.70 -19.44
CA ASP A 50 -9.65 0.79 -20.70
C ASP A 50 -10.29 -0.11 -21.77
N GLN A 51 -9.64 -0.29 -22.91
CA GLN A 51 -10.11 -1.14 -24.00
C GLN A 51 -10.20 -2.63 -23.66
N TYR A 52 -9.58 -3.07 -22.57
CA TYR A 52 -9.54 -4.47 -22.13
C TYR A 52 -10.49 -4.74 -20.95
N GLY A 53 -11.23 -3.75 -20.48
CA GLY A 53 -12.21 -3.88 -19.39
C GLY A 53 -11.88 -3.07 -18.15
N THR A 54 -12.37 -3.52 -17.00
CA THR A 54 -12.18 -2.84 -15.72
C THR A 54 -10.83 -3.21 -15.09
N VAL A 55 -10.20 -2.20 -14.49
CA VAL A 55 -9.05 -2.34 -13.56
C VAL A 55 -9.47 -1.74 -12.23
N TRP A 56 -9.45 -2.54 -11.19
CA TRP A 56 -9.74 -2.08 -9.84
C TRP A 56 -8.47 -1.62 -9.14
N ILE A 57 -8.46 -0.38 -8.65
CA ILE A 57 -7.38 0.16 -7.83
C ILE A 57 -7.80 0.11 -6.39
N HIS A 58 -7.14 -0.73 -5.59
CA HIS A 58 -7.38 -0.90 -4.16
C HIS A 58 -6.41 -0.04 -3.37
N LEU A 59 -6.91 0.85 -2.50
CA LEU A 59 -6.12 1.77 -1.71
C LEU A 59 -6.03 1.27 -0.26
N LEU A 60 -4.97 0.55 0.08
CA LEU A 60 -4.70 0.07 1.43
C LEU A 60 -3.71 1.01 2.12
N PRO A 61 -4.15 1.85 3.06
CA PRO A 61 -3.24 2.67 3.86
C PRO A 61 -2.34 1.80 4.73
N PHE A 62 -1.33 2.41 5.35
CA PHE A 62 -0.51 1.72 6.33
C PHE A 62 -1.36 1.15 7.46
N ILE A 63 -1.21 -0.14 7.72
CA ILE A 63 -1.93 -0.85 8.78
C ILE A 63 -0.96 -1.37 9.84
N ARG A 64 -1.44 -1.41 11.09
CA ARG A 64 -0.76 -2.06 12.23
C ARG A 64 -1.60 -3.22 12.74
N PRO A 65 -0.99 -4.26 13.32
CA PRO A 65 -1.74 -5.37 13.93
C PRO A 65 -2.79 -4.89 14.94
N SER A 66 -2.47 -3.86 15.72
CA SER A 66 -3.41 -3.28 16.70
C SER A 66 -4.67 -2.71 16.04
N THR A 67 -4.52 -2.04 14.88
CA THR A 67 -5.65 -1.50 14.12
C THR A 67 -6.53 -2.62 13.59
N VAL A 68 -5.91 -3.67 13.02
CA VAL A 68 -6.64 -4.80 12.46
C VAL A 68 -7.37 -5.58 13.54
N ARG A 69 -6.74 -5.81 14.71
CA ARG A 69 -7.41 -6.44 15.88
C ARG A 69 -8.61 -5.64 16.36
N HIS A 70 -8.51 -4.32 16.37
CA HIS A 70 -9.63 -3.46 16.78
C HIS A 70 -10.80 -3.53 15.81
N VAL A 71 -10.53 -3.64 14.52
CA VAL A 71 -11.56 -3.72 13.47
C VAL A 71 -12.20 -5.10 13.42
N PHE A 72 -11.42 -6.16 13.56
CA PHE A 72 -11.88 -7.55 13.51
C PHE A 72 -11.78 -8.19 14.89
N GLU A 73 -12.60 -7.69 15.84
CA GLU A 73 -12.57 -8.14 17.24
C GLU A 73 -12.77 -9.66 17.39
N ASN A 74 -13.61 -10.26 16.55
CA ASN A 74 -13.85 -11.70 16.55
C ASN A 74 -12.67 -12.54 16.05
N GLU A 75 -11.70 -11.92 15.39
CA GLU A 75 -10.49 -12.55 14.85
C GLU A 75 -9.22 -11.99 15.50
N ALA A 76 -9.35 -11.18 16.55
CA ALA A 76 -8.24 -10.47 17.19
C ALA A 76 -7.10 -11.40 17.62
N ASP A 77 -7.43 -12.60 18.13
CA ASP A 77 -6.45 -13.62 18.56
C ASP A 77 -5.65 -14.21 17.40
N LEU A 78 -6.15 -14.13 16.16
CA LEU A 78 -5.47 -14.60 14.96
C LEU A 78 -4.47 -13.58 14.42
N VAL A 79 -4.60 -12.31 14.81
CA VAL A 79 -3.74 -11.22 14.33
C VAL A 79 -2.59 -11.02 15.33
N THR A 80 -1.53 -11.79 15.17
CA THR A 80 -0.37 -11.77 16.09
C THR A 80 0.73 -10.81 15.67
N ASP A 81 0.86 -10.55 14.36
CA ASP A 81 1.93 -9.77 13.75
C ASP A 81 1.44 -9.05 12.47
N VAL A 82 2.34 -8.40 11.75
CA VAL A 82 1.99 -7.68 10.50
C VAL A 82 1.65 -8.60 9.35
N GLN A 83 2.21 -9.82 9.31
CA GLN A 83 1.88 -10.83 8.31
C GLN A 83 0.41 -11.24 8.44
N THR A 84 0.01 -11.69 9.63
CA THR A 84 -1.36 -12.12 9.91
C THR A 84 -2.36 -10.96 9.81
N ALA A 85 -1.92 -9.73 10.11
CA ALA A 85 -2.73 -8.54 9.87
C ALA A 85 -3.01 -8.32 8.38
N ALA A 86 -1.98 -8.39 7.53
CA ALA A 86 -2.13 -8.25 6.09
C ALA A 86 -2.98 -9.37 5.48
N GLU A 87 -2.77 -10.61 5.88
CA GLU A 87 -3.59 -11.77 5.47
C GLU A 87 -5.06 -11.58 5.84
N THR A 88 -5.33 -11.11 7.06
CA THR A 88 -6.70 -10.85 7.52
C THR A 88 -7.35 -9.76 6.68
N VAL A 89 -6.67 -8.65 6.46
CA VAL A 89 -7.19 -7.55 5.64
C VAL A 89 -7.50 -8.02 4.21
N ILE A 90 -6.54 -8.69 3.55
CA ILE A 90 -6.69 -9.13 2.15
C ILE A 90 -7.80 -10.19 2.04
N ARG A 91 -7.93 -11.08 3.01
CA ARG A 91 -9.03 -12.08 3.05
C ARG A 91 -10.41 -11.42 3.13
N HIS A 92 -10.53 -10.28 3.81
CA HIS A 92 -11.79 -9.54 3.92
C HIS A 92 -12.04 -8.56 2.75
N MET A 93 -11.08 -8.41 1.84
CA MET A 93 -11.29 -7.61 0.64
C MET A 93 -12.17 -8.35 -0.37
N GLU A 94 -13.11 -7.62 -0.97
CA GLU A 94 -13.92 -8.12 -2.08
C GLU A 94 -13.13 -8.04 -3.40
N ILE A 95 -12.32 -9.06 -3.70
CA ILE A 95 -11.51 -9.15 -4.90
C ILE A 95 -12.19 -10.09 -5.90
N ASP A 96 -12.63 -9.58 -7.04
CA ASP A 96 -13.05 -10.43 -8.16
C ASP A 96 -11.85 -10.76 -9.02
N LEU A 97 -11.39 -12.01 -8.95
CA LEU A 97 -10.23 -12.50 -9.69
C LEU A 97 -10.44 -12.58 -11.22
N LYS A 98 -11.66 -12.32 -11.71
CA LYS A 98 -11.94 -12.22 -13.16
C LYS A 98 -11.59 -10.85 -13.72
N ASP A 99 -11.57 -9.84 -12.87
CA ASP A 99 -11.15 -8.50 -13.20
C ASP A 99 -9.66 -8.31 -12.90
N ARG A 100 -9.08 -7.25 -13.46
CA ARG A 100 -7.71 -6.86 -13.14
C ARG A 100 -7.70 -6.06 -11.84
N ASN A 101 -6.84 -6.44 -10.91
CA ASN A 101 -6.76 -5.86 -9.57
C ASN A 101 -5.35 -5.32 -9.30
N ILE A 102 -5.25 -4.04 -8.98
CA ILE A 102 -4.01 -3.39 -8.57
C ILE A 102 -4.15 -2.96 -7.12
N LEU A 103 -3.18 -3.35 -6.29
CA LEU A 103 -3.08 -2.89 -4.91
C LEU A 103 -2.08 -1.74 -4.82
N VAL A 104 -2.46 -0.68 -4.11
CA VAL A 104 -1.55 0.37 -3.64
C VAL A 104 -1.44 0.21 -2.13
N ALA A 105 -0.25 -0.08 -1.62
CA ALA A 105 -0.03 -0.34 -0.20
C ALA A 105 1.28 0.28 0.31
N HIS A 106 1.39 0.45 1.63
CA HIS A 106 2.59 0.98 2.29
C HIS A 106 2.98 0.05 3.43
N GLN A 107 3.79 -0.96 3.12
CA GLN A 107 4.19 -2.01 4.07
C GLN A 107 5.61 -2.47 3.78
N PHE A 108 6.25 -3.07 4.80
CA PHE A 108 7.55 -3.70 4.61
C PHE A 108 7.39 -5.18 4.21
N VAL A 109 7.97 -5.54 3.08
CA VAL A 109 7.90 -6.89 2.51
C VAL A 109 9.26 -7.58 2.64
N THR A 110 9.25 -8.82 3.08
CA THR A 110 10.46 -9.65 3.27
C THR A 110 11.27 -9.74 1.98
N GLY A 111 12.58 -9.59 2.10
CA GLY A 111 13.51 -9.65 0.97
C GLY A 111 13.80 -8.32 0.30
N ALA A 112 13.13 -7.22 0.70
CA ALA A 112 13.48 -5.88 0.25
C ALA A 112 14.80 -5.42 0.88
N SER A 113 15.66 -4.83 0.07
CA SER A 113 16.89 -4.14 0.52
C SER A 113 16.52 -2.79 1.12
N ARG A 114 17.11 -2.47 2.27
CA ARG A 114 16.83 -1.25 3.06
C ARG A 114 18.01 -0.30 3.06
N CYS A 115 17.74 0.95 3.37
CA CYS A 115 18.74 1.94 3.74
C CYS A 115 18.54 2.40 5.21
N GLU A 116 19.52 3.13 5.76
CA GLU A 116 19.52 3.56 7.16
C GLU A 116 18.38 4.56 7.51
N SER A 117 17.80 5.21 6.51
CA SER A 117 16.72 6.19 6.67
C SER A 117 15.33 5.56 6.82
N GLU A 118 15.23 4.23 6.68
CA GLU A 118 13.97 3.53 6.79
C GLU A 118 13.79 3.02 8.23
N ASP A 119 12.74 3.53 8.90
CA ASP A 119 12.40 3.10 10.26
C ASP A 119 12.05 1.61 10.28
N VAL A 120 12.79 0.87 11.09
CA VAL A 120 12.56 -0.54 11.35
C VAL A 120 12.32 -0.72 12.84
N GLN A 121 11.17 -1.24 13.21
CA GLN A 121 10.98 -1.66 14.59
C GLN A 121 11.93 -2.83 14.90
N VAL A 122 12.64 -2.70 16.00
CA VAL A 122 13.58 -3.72 16.47
C VAL A 122 12.82 -4.97 16.86
N GLY A 123 13.04 -6.08 16.14
CA GLY A 123 12.41 -7.36 16.49
C GLY A 123 12.07 -8.28 15.30
N GLY A 124 12.20 -7.83 14.06
CA GLY A 124 12.08 -8.72 12.87
C GLY A 124 10.68 -9.28 12.56
N LEU A 125 9.64 -8.84 13.29
CA LEU A 125 8.25 -9.30 13.13
C LEU A 125 7.40 -8.39 12.21
N ASP A 126 8.02 -7.38 11.60
CA ASP A 126 7.31 -6.37 10.79
C ASP A 126 7.33 -6.70 9.29
N ASN A 127 7.67 -7.91 8.92
CA ASN A 127 7.84 -8.33 7.54
C ASN A 127 6.60 -9.07 7.03
N ILE A 128 6.16 -8.72 5.83
CA ILE A 128 5.09 -9.41 5.11
C ILE A 128 5.72 -10.25 4.00
N ASP A 129 5.28 -11.50 3.84
CA ASP A 129 5.66 -12.32 2.69
C ASP A 129 4.97 -11.79 1.44
N ALA A 130 5.71 -11.64 0.34
CA ALA A 130 5.17 -11.19 -0.94
C ALA A 130 4.03 -12.07 -1.47
N ALA A 131 3.96 -13.33 -1.05
CA ALA A 131 2.91 -14.27 -1.42
C ALA A 131 1.50 -13.79 -1.00
N VAL A 132 1.39 -12.95 0.04
CA VAL A 132 0.10 -12.40 0.47
C VAL A 132 -0.56 -11.56 -0.63
N PHE A 133 0.23 -10.99 -1.53
CA PHE A 133 -0.24 -10.13 -2.63
C PHE A 133 -0.61 -10.90 -3.90
N THR A 134 -0.55 -12.24 -3.88
CA THR A 134 -0.89 -13.11 -5.04
C THR A 134 -2.26 -12.82 -5.67
N PRO A 135 -3.31 -12.39 -4.93
CA PRO A 135 -4.59 -12.06 -5.53
C PRO A 135 -4.58 -10.85 -6.47
N PHE A 136 -3.50 -10.06 -6.49
CA PHE A 136 -3.39 -8.85 -7.29
C PHE A 136 -2.51 -9.08 -8.53
N ASP A 137 -2.92 -8.48 -9.66
CA ASP A 137 -2.12 -8.48 -10.89
C ASP A 137 -0.87 -7.61 -10.77
N TYR A 138 -0.95 -6.57 -9.93
CA TYR A 138 0.19 -5.72 -9.58
C TYR A 138 0.01 -5.12 -8.19
N THR A 139 1.11 -5.02 -7.43
CA THR A 139 1.15 -4.36 -6.13
C THR A 139 2.19 -3.24 -6.14
N ALA A 140 1.70 -2.00 -6.10
CA ALA A 140 2.52 -0.81 -5.97
C ALA A 140 2.78 -0.53 -4.49
N LEU A 141 4.04 -0.69 -4.06
CA LEU A 141 4.46 -0.53 -2.68
C LEU A 141 5.17 0.80 -2.44
N GLY A 142 4.81 1.45 -1.32
CA GLY A 142 5.62 2.47 -0.67
C GLY A 142 6.31 1.91 0.57
N HIS A 143 7.09 2.70 1.27
CA HIS A 143 7.89 2.46 2.47
C HIS A 143 9.39 2.38 2.18
N ILE A 144 9.82 1.54 1.24
CA ILE A 144 11.24 1.39 0.89
C ILE A 144 11.65 2.47 -0.11
N HIS A 145 12.78 3.12 0.16
CA HIS A 145 13.29 4.26 -0.60
C HIS A 145 13.98 3.87 -1.90
N SER A 146 14.48 2.64 -2.01
CA SER A 146 15.12 2.12 -3.23
C SER A 146 14.10 1.46 -4.16
N PRO A 147 14.09 1.82 -5.47
CA PRO A 147 13.24 1.13 -6.45
C PRO A 147 13.66 -0.33 -6.59
N GLN A 148 12.75 -1.26 -6.34
CA GLN A 148 13.06 -2.70 -6.42
C GLN A 148 11.81 -3.55 -6.53
N ASN A 149 11.93 -4.71 -7.17
CA ASN A 149 10.92 -5.78 -7.10
C ASN A 149 11.18 -6.66 -5.89
N VAL A 150 10.14 -7.25 -5.33
CA VAL A 150 10.23 -8.16 -4.18
C VAL A 150 9.43 -9.43 -4.46
N GLY A 151 10.11 -10.57 -4.36
CA GLY A 151 9.51 -11.87 -4.62
C GLY A 151 9.17 -12.12 -6.09
N THR A 152 8.43 -11.23 -6.73
CA THR A 152 8.04 -11.30 -8.14
C THR A 152 8.16 -9.93 -8.81
N ASP A 153 8.03 -9.89 -10.14
CA ASP A 153 7.98 -8.64 -10.93
C ASP A 153 6.66 -7.88 -10.77
N ARG A 154 5.66 -8.49 -10.13
CA ARG A 154 4.34 -7.91 -9.87
C ARG A 154 4.26 -7.16 -8.54
N VAL A 155 5.24 -7.31 -7.65
CA VAL A 155 5.30 -6.63 -6.35
C VAL A 155 6.51 -5.70 -6.36
N ARG A 156 6.26 -4.38 -6.36
CA ARG A 156 7.32 -3.42 -6.61
C ARG A 156 7.24 -2.21 -5.69
N TYR A 157 8.39 -1.84 -5.13
CA TYR A 157 8.63 -0.52 -4.56
C TYR A 157 9.06 0.45 -5.66
N CYS A 158 8.40 1.59 -5.79
CA CYS A 158 8.84 2.64 -6.71
C CYS A 158 10.04 3.43 -6.16
N GLY A 159 10.29 3.32 -4.87
CA GLY A 159 11.26 4.16 -4.17
C GLY A 159 10.76 5.58 -3.92
N THR A 160 11.65 6.44 -3.47
CA THR A 160 11.37 7.85 -3.26
C THR A 160 11.88 8.69 -4.43
N PRO A 161 11.22 9.84 -4.75
CA PRO A 161 11.63 10.68 -5.88
C PRO A 161 12.98 11.40 -5.64
N LEU A 162 13.35 11.58 -4.37
CA LEU A 162 14.58 12.24 -3.95
C LEU A 162 15.40 11.36 -3.01
N LYS A 163 16.69 11.66 -2.85
CA LYS A 163 17.55 11.03 -1.85
C LYS A 163 17.40 11.78 -0.53
N TYR A 164 16.87 11.12 0.48
CA TYR A 164 16.59 11.71 1.80
C TYR A 164 17.69 11.47 2.82
N SER A 165 18.66 10.58 2.51
CA SER A 165 19.79 10.27 3.39
C SER A 165 21.06 10.03 2.61
N PHE A 166 22.22 10.15 3.27
CA PHE A 166 23.53 9.83 2.67
C PHE A 166 23.66 8.35 2.31
N SER A 167 22.94 7.46 2.99
CA SER A 167 22.90 6.03 2.64
C SER A 167 22.22 5.74 1.30
N GLU A 168 21.53 6.74 0.72
CA GLU A 168 20.88 6.64 -0.58
C GLU A 168 21.70 7.21 -1.75
N VAL A 169 22.96 7.63 -1.49
CA VAL A 169 23.79 8.34 -2.49
C VAL A 169 23.97 7.57 -3.78
N ASP A 170 24.08 6.24 -3.69
CA ASP A 170 24.28 5.35 -4.85
C ASP A 170 22.96 4.84 -5.45
N GLN A 171 21.80 5.21 -4.89
CA GLN A 171 20.51 4.79 -5.43
C GLN A 171 20.15 5.61 -6.68
N GLU A 172 19.69 4.92 -7.71
CA GLU A 172 19.05 5.55 -8.88
C GLU A 172 17.56 5.73 -8.61
N LYS A 173 17.14 6.98 -8.50
CA LYS A 173 15.73 7.32 -8.30
C LYS A 173 15.00 7.30 -9.64
N SER A 174 13.77 6.75 -9.65
CA SER A 174 13.00 6.55 -10.87
C SER A 174 11.51 6.76 -10.63
N ILE A 175 10.76 6.83 -11.72
CA ILE A 175 9.29 6.71 -11.75
C ILE A 175 9.00 5.35 -12.38
N THR A 176 8.15 4.57 -11.74
CA THR A 176 7.72 3.25 -12.24
C THR A 176 6.46 3.39 -13.07
#